data_ba049d12e92900c64bc0615dd4f1e75e
#
_entry.id   ba049d12e92900c64bc0615dd4f1e75e
#
_cell.length_a   1.000
_cell.length_b   1.000
_cell.length_c   1.000
_cell.angle_alpha   90.00
_cell.angle_beta   90.00
_cell.angle_gamma   90.00
#
_symmetry.space_group_name_H-M   'P 1'
#
loop_
_entity.id
_entity.type
_entity.pdbx_description
1 polymer ?
#
loop_
_entity_poly.entity_id
_entity_poly.type
_entity_poly.pdbx_seq_one_letter_code
_entity_poly.pdbx_strand_id
1 'polypeptide(L)'
;MNKCRCCSENLTSQLFSAKILNRDVAYFDCENCGYVQTEEPTWLEEAYASAIDNSDTGIMLRNLSNVPLVLSTLILMKKKNSLVVDYAGGHGFLVRLLRDIGVDALWSDPYCENLVARGFEHVNKKQANLVTAFESFEHFVRPHDEMKKILDISPNILLTTNIIADPAPKPSDWWYYGLNSGQHIGFYRLRTLQY
;
A
#
# COMPACT_ATOMS: atom_id res chain seq x y z
N MET A 1 17.19 -8.62 -18.36
CA MET A 1 17.64 -8.29 -16.99
C MET A 1 16.47 -7.63 -16.27
N ASN A 2 16.12 -8.12 -15.09
CA ASN A 2 15.07 -7.52 -14.28
C ASN A 2 15.58 -6.19 -13.69
N LYS A 3 14.76 -5.15 -13.76
CA LYS A 3 15.05 -3.85 -13.12
C LYS A 3 14.32 -3.73 -11.80
N CYS A 4 14.94 -3.04 -10.86
CA CYS A 4 14.29 -2.65 -9.62
C CYS A 4 13.13 -1.70 -9.92
N ARG A 5 11.92 -2.03 -9.48
CA ARG A 5 10.72 -1.21 -9.68
C ARG A 5 10.72 0.06 -8.84
N CYS A 6 11.59 0.13 -7.81
CA CYS A 6 11.76 1.30 -6.97
C CYS A 6 12.82 2.26 -7.52
N CYS A 7 14.06 1.81 -7.81
CA CYS A 7 15.17 2.70 -8.18
C CYS A 7 15.67 2.54 -9.62
N SER A 8 15.08 1.63 -10.39
CA SER A 8 15.43 1.32 -11.79
C SER A 8 16.81 0.70 -12.03
N GLU A 9 17.59 0.42 -10.97
CA GLU A 9 18.86 -0.28 -11.08
C GLU A 9 18.68 -1.74 -11.51
N ASN A 10 19.72 -2.33 -12.10
CA ASN A 10 19.68 -3.72 -12.53
C ASN A 10 19.70 -4.64 -11.30
N LEU A 11 18.84 -5.64 -11.30
CA LEU A 11 18.84 -6.70 -10.28
C LEU A 11 19.82 -7.79 -10.72
N THR A 12 20.80 -8.08 -9.88
CA THR A 12 21.93 -8.97 -10.22
C THR A 12 21.70 -10.42 -9.85
N SER A 13 20.93 -10.67 -8.77
CA SER A 13 20.71 -12.02 -8.24
C SER A 13 19.26 -12.22 -7.80
N GLN A 14 18.81 -13.45 -7.99
CA GLN A 14 17.57 -13.93 -7.40
C GLN A 14 17.80 -14.26 -5.92
N LEU A 15 16.90 -13.79 -5.06
CA LEU A 15 16.97 -14.05 -3.62
C LEU A 15 16.47 -15.47 -3.28
N PHE A 16 15.27 -15.80 -3.75
CA PHE A 16 14.62 -17.12 -3.64
C PHE A 16 13.47 -17.23 -4.64
N SER A 17 12.82 -18.39 -4.68
CA SER A 17 11.51 -18.57 -5.30
C SER A 17 10.48 -19.03 -4.27
N ALA A 18 9.22 -18.66 -4.49
CA ALA A 18 8.08 -19.12 -3.70
C ALA A 18 6.88 -19.40 -4.60
N LYS A 19 5.96 -20.24 -4.13
CA LYS A 19 4.72 -20.52 -4.85
C LYS A 19 3.68 -19.45 -4.54
N ILE A 20 3.18 -18.80 -5.59
CA ILE A 20 2.05 -17.88 -5.56
C ILE A 20 0.99 -18.39 -6.54
N LEU A 21 -0.23 -18.63 -6.08
CA LEU A 21 -1.34 -19.08 -6.94
C LEU A 21 -0.93 -20.22 -7.89
N ASN A 22 -0.23 -21.23 -7.35
CA ASN A 22 0.32 -22.40 -8.09
C ASN A 22 1.44 -22.10 -9.11
N ARG A 23 2.02 -20.90 -9.11
CA ARG A 23 3.19 -20.51 -9.93
C ARG A 23 4.44 -20.43 -9.07
N ASP A 24 5.58 -20.82 -9.63
CA ASP A 24 6.89 -20.57 -9.01
C ASP A 24 7.31 -19.14 -9.40
N VAL A 25 7.34 -18.24 -8.42
CA VAL A 25 7.62 -16.81 -8.57
C VAL A 25 8.97 -16.48 -7.96
N ALA A 26 9.84 -15.85 -8.75
CA ALA A 26 11.15 -15.40 -8.31
C ALA A 26 11.06 -14.08 -7.53
N TYR A 27 11.87 -13.97 -6.46
CA TYR A 27 12.03 -12.76 -5.65
C TYR A 27 13.45 -12.23 -5.80
N PHE A 28 13.59 -10.92 -5.84
CA PHE A 28 14.84 -10.21 -6.04
C PHE A 28 15.07 -9.17 -4.96
N ASP A 29 16.31 -9.03 -4.51
CA ASP A 29 16.75 -7.99 -3.58
C ASP A 29 17.55 -6.93 -4.34
N CYS A 30 17.21 -5.68 -4.17
CA CYS A 30 17.95 -4.59 -4.78
C CYS A 30 19.05 -4.10 -3.83
N GLU A 31 20.31 -4.36 -4.16
CA GLU A 31 21.46 -3.94 -3.36
C GLU A 31 21.54 -2.41 -3.21
N ASN A 32 21.09 -1.65 -4.23
CA ASN A 32 21.14 -0.21 -4.22
C ASN A 32 20.15 0.41 -3.21
N CYS A 33 18.84 0.16 -3.35
CA CYS A 33 17.84 0.80 -2.50
C CYS A 33 17.27 -0.10 -1.39
N GLY A 34 17.57 -1.40 -1.41
CA GLY A 34 17.06 -2.36 -0.43
C GLY A 34 15.62 -2.80 -0.64
N TYR A 35 15.03 -2.49 -1.80
CA TYR A 35 13.70 -2.95 -2.16
C TYR A 35 13.72 -4.43 -2.53
N VAL A 36 12.85 -5.21 -1.92
CA VAL A 36 12.65 -6.61 -2.29
C VAL A 36 11.37 -6.70 -3.13
N GLN A 37 11.44 -7.36 -4.26
CA GLN A 37 10.32 -7.45 -5.20
C GLN A 37 10.20 -8.84 -5.82
N THR A 38 8.99 -9.18 -6.25
CA THR A 38 8.76 -10.32 -7.14
C THR A 38 9.27 -10.01 -8.55
N GLU A 39 9.41 -11.02 -9.40
CA GLU A 39 9.44 -10.82 -10.85
C GLU A 39 8.22 -10.03 -11.33
N GLU A 40 8.13 -9.72 -12.62
CA GLU A 40 6.97 -9.00 -13.16
C GLU A 40 5.67 -9.75 -12.84
N PRO A 41 4.72 -9.12 -12.10
CA PRO A 41 3.59 -9.83 -11.55
C PRO A 41 2.45 -9.98 -12.57
N THR A 42 2.56 -10.99 -13.42
CA THR A 42 1.57 -11.29 -14.47
C THR A 42 0.29 -11.94 -13.96
N TRP A 43 0.20 -12.26 -12.68
CA TRP A 43 -0.93 -12.95 -12.03
C TRP A 43 -1.89 -12.02 -11.30
N LEU A 44 -1.66 -10.69 -11.32
CA LEU A 44 -2.44 -9.76 -10.50
C LEU A 44 -3.92 -9.74 -10.85
N GLU A 45 -4.30 -9.94 -12.11
CA GLU A 45 -5.71 -10.03 -12.49
C GLU A 45 -6.42 -11.20 -11.76
N GLU A 46 -5.74 -12.34 -11.62
CA GLU A 46 -6.24 -13.49 -10.84
C GLU A 46 -6.22 -13.19 -9.34
N ALA A 47 -5.14 -12.58 -8.83
CA ALA A 47 -5.01 -12.22 -7.41
C ALA A 47 -6.06 -11.21 -6.93
N TYR A 48 -6.54 -10.35 -7.82
CA TYR A 48 -7.57 -9.34 -7.56
C TYR A 48 -8.95 -9.71 -8.10
N ALA A 49 -9.20 -10.98 -8.41
CA ALA A 49 -10.55 -11.46 -8.73
C ALA A 49 -11.55 -11.16 -7.57
N SER A 50 -11.03 -11.03 -6.34
CA SER A 50 -11.71 -10.42 -5.19
C SER A 50 -10.82 -9.35 -4.60
N ALA A 51 -11.36 -8.14 -4.39
CA ALA A 51 -10.60 -7.02 -3.81
C ALA A 51 -10.18 -7.28 -2.34
N ILE A 52 -10.96 -8.08 -1.61
CA ILE A 52 -10.64 -8.56 -0.26
C ILE A 52 -10.42 -10.07 -0.34
N ASP A 53 -9.23 -10.52 0.05
CA ASP A 53 -8.95 -11.94 0.19
C ASP A 53 -9.73 -12.54 1.37
N ASN A 54 -10.23 -13.76 1.21
CA ASN A 54 -11.00 -14.45 2.25
C ASN A 54 -10.21 -14.68 3.55
N SER A 55 -8.89 -14.66 3.49
CA SER A 55 -8.02 -14.76 4.67
C SER A 55 -7.87 -13.43 5.42
N ASP A 56 -8.27 -12.29 4.83
CA ASP A 56 -8.19 -10.98 5.46
C ASP A 56 -9.31 -10.77 6.48
N THR A 57 -9.18 -11.41 7.61
CA THR A 57 -10.14 -11.31 8.73
C THR A 57 -9.92 -10.08 9.63
N GLY A 58 -8.89 -9.30 9.40
CA GLY A 58 -8.48 -8.15 10.23
C GLY A 58 -8.88 -6.78 9.70
N ILE A 59 -9.53 -6.69 8.54
CA ILE A 59 -9.75 -5.42 7.83
C ILE A 59 -10.49 -4.37 8.67
N MET A 60 -11.54 -4.74 9.40
CA MET A 60 -12.29 -3.80 10.23
C MET A 60 -11.47 -3.30 11.41
N LEU A 61 -10.75 -4.19 12.09
CA LEU A 61 -9.90 -3.82 13.24
C LEU A 61 -8.75 -2.90 12.79
N ARG A 62 -8.12 -3.18 11.66
CA ARG A 62 -7.08 -2.30 11.10
C ARG A 62 -7.63 -0.91 10.81
N ASN A 63 -8.79 -0.80 10.14
CA ASN A 63 -9.41 0.49 9.87
C ASN A 63 -9.74 1.25 11.16
N LEU A 64 -10.31 0.59 12.17
CA LEU A 64 -10.57 1.18 13.48
C LEU A 64 -9.28 1.67 14.16
N SER A 65 -8.21 0.90 14.09
CA SER A 65 -6.90 1.25 14.68
C SER A 65 -6.21 2.40 13.93
N ASN A 66 -6.49 2.59 12.65
CA ASN A 66 -5.94 3.68 11.85
C ASN A 66 -6.60 5.05 12.15
N VAL A 67 -7.85 5.07 12.63
CA VAL A 67 -8.54 6.32 12.97
C VAL A 67 -7.75 7.19 13.96
N PRO A 68 -7.31 6.68 15.13
CA PRO A 68 -6.52 7.49 16.06
C PRO A 68 -5.17 7.94 15.50
N LEU A 69 -4.55 7.18 14.58
CA LEU A 69 -3.31 7.60 13.91
C LEU A 69 -3.56 8.83 13.03
N VAL A 70 -4.64 8.81 12.24
CA VAL A 70 -5.05 9.96 11.42
C VAL A 70 -5.35 11.17 12.31
N LEU A 71 -6.16 11.01 13.36
CA LEU A 71 -6.50 12.11 14.27
C LEU A 71 -5.26 12.72 14.94
N SER A 72 -4.36 11.89 15.44
CA SER A 72 -3.12 12.33 16.05
C SER A 72 -2.24 13.11 15.06
N THR A 73 -2.17 12.65 13.83
CA THR A 73 -1.44 13.34 12.75
C THR A 73 -2.04 14.71 12.46
N LEU A 74 -3.36 14.79 12.31
CA LEU A 74 -4.06 16.07 12.07
C LEU A 74 -3.88 17.07 13.23
N ILE A 75 -3.88 16.59 14.46
CA ILE A 75 -3.60 17.43 15.66
C ILE A 75 -2.17 17.97 15.61
N LEU A 76 -1.19 17.12 15.32
CA LEU A 76 0.22 17.52 15.19
C LEU A 76 0.43 18.54 14.07
N MET A 77 -0.28 18.40 12.96
CA MET A 77 -0.25 19.34 11.84
C MET A 77 -0.90 20.71 12.19
N LYS A 78 -1.62 20.83 13.29
CA LYS A 78 -2.32 22.05 13.75
C LYS A 78 -3.25 22.66 12.70
N LYS A 79 -3.83 21.85 11.82
CA LYS A 79 -4.75 22.28 10.76
C LYS A 79 -6.17 21.91 11.14
N LYS A 80 -7.00 22.91 11.48
CA LYS A 80 -8.45 22.73 11.61
C LYS A 80 -9.07 22.57 10.21
N ASN A 81 -10.14 21.79 10.12
CA ASN A 81 -10.86 21.53 8.86
C ASN A 81 -9.98 20.93 7.75
N SER A 82 -9.10 20.01 8.14
CA SER A 82 -8.22 19.31 7.22
C SER A 82 -8.99 18.34 6.34
N LEU A 83 -8.71 18.40 5.04
CA LEU A 83 -9.15 17.36 4.10
C LEU A 83 -8.15 16.22 4.11
N VAL A 84 -8.65 15.00 4.29
CA VAL A 84 -7.89 13.75 4.16
C VAL A 84 -8.31 13.05 2.87
N VAL A 85 -7.37 12.49 2.13
CA VAL A 85 -7.66 11.57 1.02
C VAL A 85 -7.09 10.20 1.37
N ASP A 86 -7.95 9.20 1.40
CA ASP A 86 -7.57 7.81 1.60
C ASP A 86 -7.27 7.18 0.23
N TYR A 87 -5.98 7.04 -0.06
CA TYR A 87 -5.45 6.52 -1.31
C TYR A 87 -5.33 4.99 -1.23
N ALA A 88 -5.80 4.29 -2.25
CA ALA A 88 -6.00 2.84 -2.21
C ALA A 88 -6.91 2.43 -1.04
N GLY A 89 -8.01 3.18 -0.86
CA GLY A 89 -8.91 3.09 0.30
C GLY A 89 -9.85 1.88 0.32
N GLY A 90 -9.65 0.91 -0.58
CA GLY A 90 -10.45 -0.30 -0.64
C GLY A 90 -11.94 0.00 -0.76
N HIS A 91 -12.77 -0.65 0.05
CA HIS A 91 -14.23 -0.42 0.04
C HIS A 91 -14.69 0.85 0.77
N GLY A 92 -13.78 1.70 1.27
CA GLY A 92 -14.08 3.00 1.88
C GLY A 92 -14.32 2.97 3.39
N PHE A 93 -13.92 1.91 4.09
CA PHE A 93 -14.15 1.78 5.53
C PHE A 93 -13.51 2.91 6.34
N LEU A 94 -12.25 3.23 6.08
CA LEU A 94 -11.55 4.30 6.82
C LEU A 94 -12.23 5.66 6.57
N VAL A 95 -12.55 5.98 5.32
CA VAL A 95 -13.25 7.23 4.99
C VAL A 95 -14.57 7.33 5.74
N ARG A 96 -15.36 6.25 5.76
CA ARG A 96 -16.62 6.22 6.50
C ARG A 96 -16.42 6.48 7.99
N LEU A 97 -15.48 5.79 8.63
CA LEU A 97 -15.17 5.97 10.06
C LEU A 97 -14.71 7.40 10.38
N LEU A 98 -13.85 7.99 9.53
CA LEU A 98 -13.38 9.37 9.70
C LEU A 98 -14.51 10.37 9.58
N ARG A 99 -15.41 10.19 8.60
CA ARG A 99 -16.57 11.06 8.42
C ARG A 99 -17.59 10.96 9.54
N ASP A 100 -17.81 9.77 10.08
CA ASP A 100 -18.73 9.56 11.22
C ASP A 100 -18.30 10.33 12.48
N ILE A 101 -17.01 10.67 12.60
CA ILE A 101 -16.46 11.49 13.70
C ILE A 101 -16.15 12.94 13.29
N GLY A 102 -16.65 13.39 12.12
CA GLY A 102 -16.56 14.78 11.68
C GLY A 102 -15.25 15.18 10.97
N VAL A 103 -14.42 14.23 10.56
CA VAL A 103 -13.24 14.50 9.70
C VAL A 103 -13.68 14.56 8.25
N ASP A 104 -13.28 15.62 7.51
CA ASP A 104 -13.52 15.70 6.08
C ASP A 104 -12.53 14.74 5.36
N ALA A 105 -13.06 13.60 4.88
CA ALA A 105 -12.29 12.54 4.25
C ALA A 105 -12.91 12.15 2.90
N LEU A 106 -12.06 11.90 1.89
CA LEU A 106 -12.43 11.45 0.56
C LEU A 106 -11.73 10.14 0.23
N TRP A 107 -12.40 9.31 -0.54
CA TRP A 107 -11.94 8.00 -0.99
C TRP A 107 -11.34 8.08 -2.38
N SER A 108 -10.25 7.34 -2.60
CA SER A 108 -9.60 7.16 -3.90
C SER A 108 -9.05 5.76 -4.04
N ASP A 109 -9.60 4.97 -4.94
CA ASP A 109 -9.09 3.64 -5.29
C ASP A 109 -9.50 3.30 -6.74
N PRO A 110 -8.55 3.05 -7.65
CA PRO A 110 -8.87 2.72 -9.03
C PRO A 110 -9.25 1.24 -9.24
N TYR A 111 -9.03 0.37 -8.26
CA TYR A 111 -9.17 -1.08 -8.38
C TYR A 111 -10.29 -1.67 -7.53
N CYS A 112 -10.78 -0.91 -6.56
CA CYS A 112 -11.80 -1.38 -5.63
C CYS A 112 -13.09 -0.54 -5.76
N GLU A 113 -14.24 -1.17 -5.56
CA GLU A 113 -15.52 -0.46 -5.53
C GLU A 113 -15.71 0.24 -4.17
N ASN A 114 -16.09 1.52 -4.20
CA ASN A 114 -16.51 2.25 -3.00
C ASN A 114 -17.89 1.75 -2.54
N LEU A 115 -17.94 0.94 -1.50
CA LEU A 115 -19.18 0.37 -1.00
C LEU A 115 -19.84 1.21 0.11
N VAL A 116 -19.02 1.76 1.03
CA VAL A 116 -19.54 2.37 2.26
C VAL A 116 -19.32 3.88 2.37
N ALA A 117 -18.46 4.45 1.51
CA ALA A 117 -18.17 5.89 1.48
C ALA A 117 -18.68 6.57 0.19
N ARG A 118 -19.78 6.06 -0.39
CA ARG A 118 -20.38 6.59 -1.63
C ARG A 118 -20.77 8.06 -1.47
N GLY A 119 -20.45 8.87 -2.49
CA GLY A 119 -20.65 10.32 -2.48
C GLY A 119 -19.45 11.09 -1.89
N PHE A 120 -18.41 10.38 -1.45
CA PHE A 120 -17.19 10.97 -0.90
C PHE A 120 -15.95 10.58 -1.71
N GLU A 121 -16.11 10.42 -3.01
CA GLU A 121 -15.01 10.14 -3.93
C GLU A 121 -14.12 11.36 -4.12
N HIS A 122 -12.80 11.14 -4.16
CA HIS A 122 -11.84 12.16 -4.53
C HIS A 122 -11.86 12.40 -6.04
N VAL A 123 -12.43 13.51 -6.44
CA VAL A 123 -12.58 13.90 -7.84
C VAL A 123 -11.83 15.20 -8.14
N ASN A 124 -11.54 15.46 -9.43
CA ASN A 124 -10.99 16.72 -9.92
C ASN A 124 -9.63 17.11 -9.31
N LYS A 125 -8.81 16.14 -8.91
CA LYS A 125 -7.46 16.38 -8.34
C LYS A 125 -7.45 17.42 -7.20
N LYS A 126 -8.50 17.43 -6.37
CA LYS A 126 -8.59 18.34 -5.23
C LYS A 126 -7.40 18.12 -4.29
N GLN A 127 -6.67 19.19 -3.99
CA GLN A 127 -5.57 19.15 -3.03
C GLN A 127 -6.08 18.83 -1.63
N ALA A 128 -5.35 17.97 -0.93
CA ALA A 128 -5.64 17.57 0.44
C ALA A 128 -4.58 18.06 1.42
N ASN A 129 -4.90 18.03 2.69
CA ASN A 129 -3.93 18.33 3.75
C ASN A 129 -3.09 17.10 4.12
N LEU A 130 -3.68 15.91 3.97
CA LEU A 130 -3.06 14.63 4.29
C LEU A 130 -3.57 13.57 3.31
N VAL A 131 -2.69 12.74 2.82
CA VAL A 131 -3.03 11.47 2.17
C VAL A 131 -2.74 10.34 3.14
N THR A 132 -3.70 9.43 3.31
CA THR A 132 -3.47 8.13 3.95
C THR A 132 -3.27 7.06 2.89
N ALA A 133 -2.34 6.11 3.11
CA ALA A 133 -2.07 4.98 2.24
C ALA A 133 -1.68 3.78 3.12
N PHE A 134 -2.69 3.13 3.69
CA PHE A 134 -2.48 2.07 4.67
C PHE A 134 -2.50 0.70 4.02
N GLU A 135 -1.45 -0.12 4.28
CA GLU A 135 -1.29 -1.47 3.73
C GLU A 135 -1.55 -1.48 2.22
N SER A 136 -0.87 -0.60 1.49
CA SER A 136 -1.07 -0.42 0.04
C SER A 136 0.23 -0.41 -0.77
N PHE A 137 1.34 0.01 -0.16
CA PHE A 137 2.62 0.13 -0.84
C PHE A 137 3.17 -1.21 -1.33
N GLU A 138 2.94 -2.28 -0.61
CA GLU A 138 3.30 -3.66 -0.97
C GLU A 138 2.59 -4.19 -2.22
N HIS A 139 1.51 -3.52 -2.63
CA HIS A 139 0.72 -3.86 -3.81
C HIS A 139 1.13 -3.08 -5.08
N PHE A 140 1.94 -2.03 -4.94
CA PHE A 140 2.26 -1.15 -6.07
C PHE A 140 3.24 -1.80 -7.05
N VAL A 141 2.80 -1.99 -8.29
CA VAL A 141 3.66 -2.47 -9.37
C VAL A 141 4.75 -1.45 -9.69
N ARG A 142 4.41 -0.16 -9.65
CA ARG A 142 5.31 0.97 -9.91
C ARG A 142 5.25 1.97 -8.77
N PRO A 143 5.96 1.69 -7.65
CA PRO A 143 5.84 2.51 -6.44
C PRO A 143 6.20 3.98 -6.65
N HIS A 144 7.17 4.31 -7.52
CA HIS A 144 7.51 5.69 -7.85
C HIS A 144 6.38 6.44 -8.56
N ASP A 145 5.67 5.80 -9.48
CA ASP A 145 4.57 6.44 -10.21
C ASP A 145 3.37 6.66 -9.30
N GLU A 146 3.11 5.71 -8.39
CA GLU A 146 2.07 5.87 -7.37
C GLU A 146 2.44 6.95 -6.36
N MET A 147 3.69 7.02 -5.92
CA MET A 147 4.16 8.10 -5.03
C MET A 147 3.98 9.49 -5.67
N LYS A 148 4.27 9.65 -6.97
CA LYS A 148 4.02 10.91 -7.67
C LYS A 148 2.54 11.30 -7.63
N LYS A 149 1.63 10.35 -7.91
CA LYS A 149 0.18 10.58 -7.84
C LYS A 149 -0.25 11.00 -6.43
N ILE A 150 0.29 10.37 -5.39
CA ILE A 150 0.02 10.70 -3.99
C ILE A 150 0.53 12.12 -3.68
N LEU A 151 1.76 12.45 -4.08
CA LEU A 151 2.36 13.77 -3.86
C LEU A 151 1.65 14.89 -4.64
N ASP A 152 1.04 14.58 -5.79
CA ASP A 152 0.18 15.51 -6.52
C ASP A 152 -1.10 15.87 -5.72
N ILE A 153 -1.52 15.03 -4.76
CA ILE A 153 -2.66 15.28 -3.89
C ILE A 153 -2.22 16.03 -2.63
N SER A 154 -1.14 15.60 -1.98
CA SER A 154 -0.61 16.24 -0.77
C SER A 154 0.87 15.94 -0.57
N PRO A 155 1.66 16.89 -0.07
CA PRO A 155 3.04 16.64 0.37
C PRO A 155 3.11 15.88 1.70
N ASN A 156 1.99 15.74 2.42
CA ASN A 156 1.92 15.04 3.70
C ASN A 156 1.26 13.67 3.50
N ILE A 157 1.99 12.62 3.83
CA ILE A 157 1.56 11.24 3.65
C ILE A 157 1.67 10.50 4.97
N LEU A 158 0.62 9.77 5.34
CA LEU A 158 0.61 8.82 6.44
C LEU A 158 0.39 7.43 5.87
N LEU A 159 1.41 6.60 5.91
CA LEU A 159 1.36 5.24 5.37
C LEU A 159 1.69 4.18 6.43
N THR A 160 1.21 2.97 6.19
CA THR A 160 1.66 1.77 6.88
C THR A 160 2.07 0.71 5.86
N THR A 161 3.13 -0.02 6.17
CA THR A 161 3.55 -1.25 5.50
C THR A 161 4.49 -2.00 6.44
N ASN A 162 4.60 -3.30 6.33
CA ASN A 162 5.53 -4.05 7.17
C ASN A 162 6.95 -3.97 6.60
N ILE A 163 7.88 -3.56 7.44
CA ILE A 163 9.30 -3.43 7.07
C ILE A 163 9.95 -4.81 7.03
N ILE A 164 10.53 -5.16 5.88
CA ILE A 164 11.28 -6.41 5.72
C ILE A 164 12.65 -6.32 6.39
N ALA A 165 13.05 -7.39 7.07
CA ALA A 165 14.37 -7.48 7.71
C ALA A 165 15.53 -7.53 6.69
N ASP A 166 16.73 -7.26 7.18
CA ASP A 166 17.97 -7.45 6.42
C ASP A 166 18.89 -8.40 7.23
N PRO A 167 19.19 -9.60 6.74
CA PRO A 167 18.75 -10.20 5.47
C PRO A 167 17.27 -10.51 5.44
N ALA A 168 16.70 -10.58 4.22
CA ALA A 168 15.31 -10.90 4.00
C ALA A 168 14.96 -12.30 4.53
N PRO A 169 13.85 -12.47 5.26
CA PRO A 169 13.44 -13.77 5.79
C PRO A 169 13.07 -14.75 4.68
N LYS A 170 13.12 -16.05 4.97
CA LYS A 170 12.63 -17.07 4.04
C LYS A 170 11.10 -16.94 3.86
N PRO A 171 10.55 -17.43 2.74
CA PRO A 171 9.11 -17.38 2.49
C PRO A 171 8.25 -18.03 3.58
N SER A 172 8.76 -19.09 4.25
CA SER A 172 8.09 -19.77 5.36
C SER A 172 8.08 -18.97 6.66
N ASP A 173 8.99 -18.01 6.83
CA ASP A 173 9.30 -17.39 8.11
C ASP A 173 8.64 -16.01 8.26
N TRP A 174 8.00 -15.53 7.20
CA TRP A 174 7.34 -14.22 7.22
C TRP A 174 6.02 -14.24 6.44
N TRP A 175 4.93 -14.22 7.16
CA TRP A 175 3.57 -14.28 6.64
C TRP A 175 3.22 -13.13 5.67
N TYR A 176 3.88 -11.98 5.83
CA TYR A 176 3.60 -10.77 5.05
C TYR A 176 3.94 -10.89 3.57
N TYR A 177 4.68 -11.94 3.15
CA TYR A 177 4.80 -12.24 1.72
C TYR A 177 3.47 -12.50 1.03
N GLY A 178 2.41 -12.83 1.79
CA GLY A 178 1.06 -12.98 1.26
C GLY A 178 0.93 -14.04 0.16
N LEU A 179 1.69 -15.15 0.28
CA LEU A 179 1.85 -16.16 -0.78
C LEU A 179 0.50 -16.73 -1.27
N ASN A 180 -0.49 -16.81 -0.39
CA ASN A 180 -1.81 -17.37 -0.72
C ASN A 180 -2.64 -16.41 -1.57
N SER A 181 -2.59 -15.12 -1.30
CA SER A 181 -3.32 -14.09 -2.05
C SER A 181 -2.59 -13.67 -3.32
N GLY A 182 -1.24 -13.66 -3.28
CA GLY A 182 -0.40 -13.18 -4.36
C GLY A 182 -0.46 -11.67 -4.60
N GLN A 183 -1.07 -10.92 -3.69
CA GLN A 183 -1.27 -9.48 -3.83
C GLN A 183 -0.06 -8.67 -3.39
N HIS A 184 0.77 -9.20 -2.47
CA HIS A 184 2.00 -8.53 -2.03
C HIS A 184 3.15 -8.84 -2.98
N ILE A 185 3.64 -7.82 -3.67
CA ILE A 185 4.65 -7.94 -4.73
C ILE A 185 5.90 -7.09 -4.51
N GLY A 186 5.89 -6.25 -3.47
CA GLY A 186 6.99 -5.36 -3.13
C GLY A 186 7.14 -5.14 -1.63
N PHE A 187 8.38 -5.13 -1.13
CA PHE A 187 8.66 -5.08 0.30
C PHE A 187 9.76 -4.07 0.59
N TYR A 188 9.57 -3.26 1.62
CA TYR A 188 10.37 -2.08 1.90
C TYR A 188 11.24 -2.30 3.14
N ARG A 189 12.52 -1.93 3.04
CA ARG A 189 13.35 -1.62 4.21
C ARG A 189 13.23 -0.14 4.56
N LEU A 190 13.66 0.27 5.74
CA LEU A 190 13.69 1.70 6.08
C LEU A 190 14.51 2.51 5.07
N ARG A 191 15.66 1.99 4.62
CA ARG A 191 16.49 2.64 3.60
C ARG A 191 15.76 2.79 2.26
N THR A 192 14.84 1.88 1.93
CA THR A 192 14.02 1.98 0.71
C THR A 192 13.05 3.15 0.78
N LEU A 193 12.45 3.40 1.95
CA LEU A 193 11.54 4.52 2.16
C LEU A 193 12.24 5.88 2.27
N GLN A 194 13.56 5.89 2.43
CA GLN A 194 14.41 7.09 2.46
C GLN A 194 14.99 7.41 1.08
N TYR A 195 14.88 6.48 0.13
CA TYR A 195 15.38 6.61 -1.24
C TYR A 195 14.42 7.44 -2.09
#